data_5154c650893006dceaa6f4ed88e35b53
#
_entry.id   5154c650893006dceaa6f4ed88e35b53
#
_cell.length_a   1.000
_cell.length_b   1.000
_cell.length_c   1.000
_cell.angle_alpha   90.00
_cell.angle_beta   90.00
_cell.angle_gamma   90.00
#
_symmetry.space_group_name_H-M   'P 1'
#
loop_
_entity.id
_entity.type
_entity.pdbx_description
1 polymer ?
#
loop_
_entity_poly.entity_id
_entity_poly.type
_entity_poly.pdbx_seq_one_letter_code
_entity_poly.pdbx_strand_id
1 'polypeptide(L)'
;MLVDFSQASLWLTLACITFNPTAWNVAARREHHTRWLTNLCGGAKQGCYAIAIAIFSMGIIRDALYNQALNDQPTLSLLDNALVRLVAGLLFISGMIFVATSTYALGITGTFLGDYFGILMSERVTGFPFNVLENPMYVGSTMSFL
;
A
#
# COMPACT_ATOMS: atom_id res chain seq x y z
N MET A 1 -26.12 -2.89 -15.71
CA MET A 1 -25.15 -1.82 -15.53
C MET A 1 -23.92 -2.46 -14.90
N LEU A 2 -22.70 -2.19 -15.39
CA LEU A 2 -21.48 -2.87 -14.92
C LEU A 2 -21.02 -2.36 -13.55
N VAL A 3 -21.37 -1.12 -13.21
CA VAL A 3 -21.02 -0.48 -11.93
C VAL A 3 -22.24 0.25 -11.38
N ASP A 4 -22.51 0.06 -10.11
CA ASP A 4 -23.58 0.79 -9.39
C ASP A 4 -23.00 2.02 -8.69
N PHE A 5 -23.18 3.18 -9.29
CA PHE A 5 -22.70 4.46 -8.76
C PHE A 5 -23.57 5.02 -7.61
N SER A 6 -24.68 4.40 -7.27
CA SER A 6 -25.52 4.81 -6.14
C SER A 6 -24.97 4.35 -4.80
N GLN A 7 -24.06 3.38 -4.79
CA GLN A 7 -23.49 2.81 -3.57
C GLN A 7 -22.49 3.77 -2.92
N ALA A 8 -22.76 4.15 -1.68
CA ALA A 8 -21.89 5.03 -0.90
C ALA A 8 -20.51 4.41 -0.64
N SER A 9 -20.42 3.09 -0.48
CA SER A 9 -19.17 2.35 -0.27
C SER A 9 -18.18 2.55 -1.42
N LEU A 10 -18.64 2.65 -2.66
CA LEU A 10 -17.79 2.94 -3.82
C LEU A 10 -17.09 4.29 -3.66
N TRP A 11 -17.84 5.34 -3.32
CA TRP A 11 -17.30 6.69 -3.18
C TRP A 11 -16.39 6.84 -1.97
N LEU A 12 -16.73 6.20 -0.85
CA LEU A 12 -15.87 6.14 0.33
C LEU A 12 -14.54 5.45 0.04
N THR A 13 -14.57 4.35 -0.71
CA THR A 13 -13.36 3.63 -1.12
C THR A 13 -12.49 4.50 -2.04
N LEU A 14 -13.08 5.12 -3.06
CA LEU A 14 -12.36 6.02 -3.97
C LEU A 14 -11.75 7.22 -3.23
N ALA A 15 -12.48 7.80 -2.29
CA ALA A 15 -11.98 8.87 -1.43
C ALA A 15 -10.81 8.39 -0.57
N CYS A 16 -10.90 7.22 0.04
CA CYS A 16 -9.83 6.63 0.84
C CYS A 16 -8.58 6.31 0.02
N ILE A 17 -8.74 5.74 -1.18
CA ILE A 17 -7.64 5.44 -2.11
C ILE A 17 -6.87 6.70 -2.52
N THR A 18 -7.57 7.81 -2.74
CA THR A 18 -6.96 9.10 -3.11
C THR A 18 -6.38 9.83 -1.90
N PHE A 19 -7.08 9.78 -0.76
CA PHE A 19 -6.67 10.46 0.46
C PHE A 19 -5.38 9.87 1.04
N ASN A 20 -5.26 8.55 1.09
CA ASN A 20 -4.12 7.88 1.71
C ASN A 20 -2.77 8.36 1.14
N PRO A 21 -2.46 8.22 -0.17
CA PRO A 21 -1.17 8.68 -0.71
C PRO A 21 -0.97 10.18 -0.56
N THR A 22 -2.03 10.97 -0.62
CA THR A 22 -1.96 12.41 -0.42
C THR A 22 -1.55 12.74 1.01
N ALA A 23 -2.21 12.14 1.99
CA ALA A 23 -1.98 12.40 3.41
C ALA A 23 -0.53 12.09 3.83
N TRP A 24 -0.03 10.89 3.52
CA TRP A 24 1.36 10.56 3.92
C TRP A 24 2.42 11.31 3.12
N ASN A 25 2.16 11.65 1.83
CA ASN A 25 3.08 12.50 1.08
C ASN A 25 3.20 13.91 1.70
N VAL A 26 2.07 14.50 2.09
CA VAL A 26 2.05 15.80 2.79
C VAL A 26 2.78 15.69 4.13
N ALA A 27 2.48 14.64 4.92
CA ALA A 27 3.14 14.42 6.21
C ALA A 27 4.65 14.23 6.06
N ALA A 28 5.09 13.41 5.10
CA ALA A 28 6.51 13.16 4.82
C ALA A 28 7.25 14.41 4.37
N ARG A 29 6.68 15.18 3.43
CA ARG A 29 7.28 16.45 2.99
C ARG A 29 7.39 17.44 4.14
N ARG A 30 6.35 17.55 4.97
CA ARG A 30 6.40 18.41 6.16
C ARG A 30 7.48 17.95 7.13
N GLU A 31 7.61 16.63 7.34
CA GLU A 31 8.69 16.07 8.16
C GLU A 31 10.06 16.45 7.64
N HIS A 32 10.29 16.30 6.33
CA HIS A 32 11.56 16.62 5.70
C HIS A 32 11.97 18.08 5.93
N HIS A 33 11.02 19.04 5.89
CA HIS A 33 11.30 20.45 6.07
C HIS A 33 11.33 20.91 7.54
N THR A 34 10.47 20.36 8.39
CA THR A 34 10.24 20.89 9.75
C THR A 34 10.66 19.96 10.88
N ARG A 35 10.93 18.68 10.58
CA ARG A 35 11.24 17.65 11.59
C ARG A 35 10.15 17.52 12.68
N TRP A 36 8.89 17.81 12.32
CA TRP A 36 7.79 17.91 13.27
C TRP A 36 7.47 16.60 13.98
N LEU A 37 7.45 15.44 13.25
CA LEU A 37 7.26 14.13 13.84
C LEU A 37 8.50 13.66 14.62
N THR A 38 9.68 13.94 14.10
CA THR A 38 10.95 13.69 14.81
C THR A 38 10.95 14.38 16.17
N ASN A 39 10.54 15.64 16.24
CA ASN A 39 10.49 16.41 17.48
C ASN A 39 9.37 15.92 18.39
N LEU A 40 8.19 15.58 17.84
CA LEU A 40 7.04 15.09 18.60
C LEU A 40 7.30 13.72 19.23
N CYS A 41 7.94 12.80 18.46
CA CYS A 41 8.17 11.43 18.88
C CYS A 41 9.49 11.22 19.62
N GLY A 42 10.31 12.26 19.76
CA GLY A 42 11.60 12.20 20.44
C GLY A 42 12.75 11.58 19.65
N GLY A 43 12.59 11.45 18.30
CA GLY A 43 13.65 10.97 17.43
C GLY A 43 13.16 10.56 16.03
N ALA A 44 14.07 10.60 15.07
CA ALA A 44 13.77 10.28 13.65
C ALA A 44 13.23 8.85 13.47
N LYS A 45 13.81 7.88 14.18
CA LYS A 45 13.38 6.47 14.08
C LYS A 45 11.98 6.27 14.66
N GLN A 46 11.68 6.89 15.79
CA GLN A 46 10.37 6.85 16.44
C GLN A 46 9.31 7.54 15.55
N GLY A 47 9.64 8.68 14.96
CA GLY A 47 8.79 9.38 14.00
C GLY A 47 8.49 8.55 12.76
N CYS A 48 9.51 7.87 12.21
CA CYS A 48 9.34 6.95 11.08
C CYS A 48 8.43 5.76 11.43
N TYR A 49 8.57 5.17 12.61
CA TYR A 49 7.67 4.09 13.05
C TYR A 49 6.24 4.59 13.28
N ALA A 50 6.07 5.79 13.82
CA ALA A 50 4.74 6.38 14.01
C ALA A 50 4.01 6.56 12.66
N ILE A 51 4.68 7.10 11.64
CA ILE A 51 4.09 7.23 10.31
C ILE A 51 3.87 5.86 9.65
N ALA A 52 4.75 4.89 9.87
CA ALA A 52 4.59 3.53 9.38
C ALA A 52 3.32 2.87 9.91
N ILE A 53 3.08 3.00 11.22
CA ILE A 53 1.86 2.50 11.86
C ILE A 53 0.62 3.20 11.29
N ALA A 54 0.67 4.52 11.11
CA ALA A 54 -0.43 5.28 10.53
C ALA A 54 -0.73 4.83 9.09
N ILE A 55 0.27 4.70 8.23
CA ILE A 55 0.11 4.24 6.84
C ILE A 55 -0.46 2.82 6.80
N PHE A 56 0.07 1.93 7.64
CA PHE A 56 -0.40 0.54 7.72
C PHE A 56 -1.87 0.46 8.17
N SER A 57 -2.23 1.21 9.21
CA SER A 57 -3.61 1.28 9.71
C SER A 57 -4.58 1.84 8.66
N MET A 58 -4.17 2.90 7.95
CA MET A 58 -4.94 3.45 6.83
C MET A 58 -5.09 2.45 5.68
N GLY A 59 -4.07 1.61 5.45
CA GLY A 59 -4.12 0.50 4.50
C GLY A 59 -5.21 -0.52 4.86
N ILE A 60 -5.25 -0.94 6.13
CA ILE A 60 -6.27 -1.89 6.62
C ILE A 60 -7.69 -1.31 6.45
N ILE A 61 -7.88 -0.03 6.79
CA ILE A 61 -9.18 0.65 6.62
C ILE A 61 -9.57 0.70 5.13
N ARG A 62 -8.61 1.06 4.26
CA ARG A 62 -8.82 1.05 2.80
C ARG A 62 -9.24 -0.32 2.30
N ASP A 63 -8.57 -1.39 2.74
CA ASP A 63 -8.85 -2.75 2.30
C ASP A 63 -10.23 -3.22 2.77
N ALA A 64 -10.63 -2.85 3.99
CA ALA A 64 -11.98 -3.12 4.49
C ALA A 64 -13.06 -2.40 3.68
N LEU A 65 -12.87 -1.11 3.38
CA LEU A 65 -13.77 -0.34 2.53
C LEU A 65 -13.83 -0.88 1.10
N TYR A 66 -12.69 -1.28 0.55
CA TYR A 66 -12.60 -1.89 -0.78
C TYR A 66 -13.40 -3.20 -0.85
N ASN A 67 -13.23 -4.09 0.12
CA ASN A 67 -14.01 -5.33 0.20
C ASN A 67 -15.52 -5.06 0.33
N GLN A 68 -15.90 -4.07 1.14
CA GLN A 68 -17.31 -3.67 1.23
C GLN A 68 -17.83 -3.16 -0.11
N ALA A 69 -17.07 -2.29 -0.77
CA ALA A 69 -17.47 -1.76 -2.09
C ALA A 69 -17.62 -2.86 -3.13
N LEU A 70 -16.72 -3.87 -3.14
CA LEU A 70 -16.85 -5.02 -4.04
C LEU A 70 -18.13 -5.83 -3.78
N ASN A 71 -18.47 -6.05 -2.51
CA ASN A 71 -19.67 -6.78 -2.13
C ASN A 71 -20.97 -6.05 -2.52
N ASP A 72 -20.94 -4.72 -2.53
CA ASP A 72 -22.08 -3.88 -2.89
C ASP A 72 -22.23 -3.70 -4.42
N GLN A 73 -21.23 -4.14 -5.22
CA GLN A 73 -21.27 -4.05 -6.66
C GLN A 73 -21.88 -5.30 -7.33
N PRO A 74 -22.50 -5.15 -8.50
CA PRO A 74 -23.03 -6.28 -9.26
C PRO A 74 -21.92 -7.21 -9.72
N THR A 75 -22.13 -8.51 -9.54
CA THR A 75 -21.18 -9.55 -9.97
C THR A 75 -21.34 -9.84 -11.47
N LEU A 76 -20.23 -10.07 -12.16
CA LEU A 76 -20.22 -10.48 -13.55
C LEU A 76 -20.15 -12.02 -13.64
N SER A 77 -21.23 -12.65 -14.05
CA SER A 77 -21.29 -14.11 -14.19
C SER A 77 -20.24 -14.69 -15.14
N LEU A 78 -19.78 -13.88 -16.12
CA LEU A 78 -18.68 -14.26 -17.02
C LEU A 78 -17.36 -14.53 -16.29
N LEU A 79 -17.11 -13.82 -15.19
CA LEU A 79 -15.90 -13.97 -14.38
C LEU A 79 -16.04 -15.04 -13.29
N ASP A 80 -17.23 -15.56 -13.06
CA ASP A 80 -17.48 -16.59 -12.04
C ASP A 80 -17.26 -17.99 -12.60
N ASN A 81 -15.99 -18.30 -12.91
CA ASN A 81 -15.57 -19.63 -13.36
C ASN A 81 -14.26 -20.07 -12.70
N ALA A 82 -14.00 -21.37 -12.72
CA ALA A 82 -12.84 -21.98 -12.05
C ALA A 82 -11.49 -21.44 -12.57
N LEU A 83 -11.39 -21.18 -13.86
CA LEU A 83 -10.16 -20.66 -14.46
C LEU A 83 -9.84 -19.24 -13.96
N VAL A 84 -10.84 -18.36 -13.92
CA VAL A 84 -10.67 -16.98 -13.42
C VAL A 84 -10.27 -16.99 -11.94
N ARG A 85 -10.91 -17.83 -11.13
CA ARG A 85 -10.55 -17.98 -9.70
C ARG A 85 -9.13 -18.50 -9.53
N LEU A 86 -8.69 -19.45 -10.35
CA LEU A 86 -7.31 -19.94 -10.33
C LEU A 86 -6.31 -18.84 -10.68
N VAL A 87 -6.57 -18.10 -11.77
CA VAL A 87 -5.70 -16.98 -12.20
C VAL A 87 -5.65 -15.89 -11.13
N ALA A 88 -6.79 -15.50 -10.57
CA ALA A 88 -6.85 -14.52 -9.48
C ALA A 88 -6.06 -14.98 -8.25
N GLY A 89 -6.19 -16.26 -7.87
CA GLY A 89 -5.39 -16.82 -6.77
C GLY A 89 -3.89 -16.80 -7.03
N LEU A 90 -3.45 -17.12 -8.25
CA LEU A 90 -2.05 -17.06 -8.63
C LEU A 90 -1.52 -15.62 -8.63
N LEU A 91 -2.30 -14.66 -9.14
CA LEU A 91 -1.96 -13.23 -9.10
C LEU A 91 -1.84 -12.75 -7.65
N PHE A 92 -2.80 -13.08 -6.81
CA PHE A 92 -2.78 -12.70 -5.40
C PHE A 92 -1.54 -13.24 -4.68
N ILE A 93 -1.27 -14.55 -4.79
CA ILE A 93 -0.10 -15.19 -4.15
C ILE A 93 1.20 -14.56 -4.66
N SER A 94 1.35 -14.40 -5.97
CA SER A 94 2.54 -13.78 -6.56
C SER A 94 2.72 -12.33 -6.12
N GLY A 95 1.63 -11.57 -6.08
CA GLY A 95 1.61 -10.19 -5.59
C GLY A 95 2.05 -10.10 -4.12
N MET A 96 1.51 -10.96 -3.26
CA MET A 96 1.89 -11.02 -1.85
C MET A 96 3.35 -11.41 -1.64
N ILE A 97 3.91 -12.30 -2.47
CA ILE A 97 5.34 -12.64 -2.43
C ILE A 97 6.18 -11.40 -2.75
N PHE A 98 5.86 -10.64 -3.79
CA PHE A 98 6.58 -9.41 -4.12
C PHE A 98 6.48 -8.36 -3.02
N VAL A 99 5.31 -8.13 -2.44
CA VAL A 99 5.12 -7.18 -1.34
C VAL A 99 5.91 -7.61 -0.11
N ALA A 100 5.79 -8.87 0.32
CA ALA A 100 6.45 -9.37 1.52
C ALA A 100 7.98 -9.36 1.39
N THR A 101 8.51 -9.85 0.26
CA THR A 101 9.96 -9.89 0.03
C THR A 101 10.54 -8.49 -0.15
N SER A 102 9.82 -7.55 -0.77
CA SER A 102 10.22 -6.15 -0.86
C SER A 102 10.29 -5.50 0.53
N THR A 103 9.25 -5.69 1.34
CA THR A 103 9.21 -5.17 2.71
C THR A 103 10.32 -5.75 3.57
N TYR A 104 10.60 -7.05 3.41
CA TYR A 104 11.70 -7.70 4.11
C TYR A 104 13.05 -7.12 3.70
N ALA A 105 13.29 -6.94 2.40
CA ALA A 105 14.55 -6.44 1.86
C ALA A 105 14.81 -4.95 2.20
N LEU A 106 13.76 -4.12 2.22
CA LEU A 106 13.86 -2.70 2.57
C LEU A 106 13.82 -2.44 4.08
N GLY A 107 13.25 -3.36 4.85
CA GLY A 107 12.91 -3.13 6.24
C GLY A 107 11.81 -2.07 6.41
N ILE A 108 11.42 -1.80 7.66
CA ILE A 108 10.34 -0.85 7.97
C ILE A 108 10.71 0.57 7.52
N THR A 109 11.92 1.01 7.82
CA THR A 109 12.36 2.38 7.48
C THR A 109 12.49 2.60 5.98
N GLY A 110 13.00 1.63 5.22
CA GLY A 110 13.09 1.71 3.76
C GLY A 110 11.73 1.62 3.07
N THR A 111 10.77 0.91 3.68
CA THR A 111 9.41 0.78 3.14
C THR A 111 8.55 2.01 3.43
N PHE A 112 8.70 2.60 4.64
CA PHE A 112 7.81 3.66 5.13
C PHE A 112 8.53 5.00 5.29
N LEU A 113 9.03 5.54 4.17
CA LEU A 113 9.47 6.94 4.04
C LEU A 113 10.62 7.34 4.99
N GLY A 114 11.49 6.40 5.37
CA GLY A 114 12.63 6.67 6.26
C GLY A 114 13.60 7.73 5.72
N ASP A 115 13.71 7.86 4.42
CA ASP A 115 14.50 8.89 3.72
C ASP A 115 14.05 10.31 4.10
N TYR A 116 12.76 10.56 4.28
CA TYR A 116 12.23 11.84 4.74
C TYR A 116 12.60 12.17 6.20
N PHE A 117 12.92 11.14 6.98
CA PHE A 117 13.44 11.28 8.35
C PHE A 117 14.97 11.37 8.40
N GLY A 118 15.64 11.31 7.24
CA GLY A 118 17.11 11.26 7.15
C GLY A 118 17.68 9.88 7.48
N ILE A 119 16.86 8.82 7.48
CA ILE A 119 17.31 7.44 7.67
C ILE A 119 17.55 6.85 6.30
N LEU A 120 18.79 6.93 5.83
CA LEU A 120 19.19 6.40 4.55
C LEU A 120 19.70 4.96 4.69
N MET A 121 19.46 4.15 3.67
CA MET A 121 20.08 2.83 3.54
C MET A 121 21.55 3.00 3.16
N SER A 122 22.42 2.14 3.69
CA SER A 122 23.87 2.18 3.41
C SER A 122 24.18 1.89 1.94
N GLU A 123 23.37 1.01 1.32
CA GLU A 123 23.53 0.60 -0.07
C GLU A 123 22.16 0.40 -0.74
N ARG A 124 22.15 0.48 -2.09
CA ARG A 124 20.95 0.18 -2.87
C ARG A 124 20.66 -1.32 -2.81
N VAL A 125 19.42 -1.67 -2.52
CA VAL A 125 18.98 -3.08 -2.54
C VAL A 125 18.92 -3.55 -3.99
N THR A 126 19.72 -4.58 -4.30
CA THR A 126 19.83 -5.18 -5.65
C THR A 126 19.44 -6.66 -5.69
N GLY A 127 19.17 -7.27 -4.52
CA GLY A 127 18.71 -8.65 -4.42
C GLY A 127 17.23 -8.81 -4.81
N PHE A 128 16.76 -10.08 -4.77
CA PHE A 128 15.34 -10.35 -5.01
C PHE A 128 14.45 -9.57 -4.01
N PRO A 129 13.37 -8.94 -4.46
CA PRO A 129 12.78 -8.96 -5.80
C PRO A 129 13.25 -7.80 -6.72
N PHE A 130 14.15 -6.94 -6.28
CA PHE A 130 14.62 -5.74 -7.02
C PHE A 130 15.55 -6.08 -8.21
N ASN A 131 16.04 -7.30 -8.29
CA ASN A 131 16.76 -7.81 -9.47
C ASN A 131 15.82 -8.27 -10.59
N VAL A 132 14.52 -8.43 -10.30
CA VAL A 132 13.50 -8.87 -11.28
C VAL A 132 12.62 -7.68 -11.71
N LEU A 133 12.27 -6.81 -10.78
CA LEU A 133 11.39 -5.66 -11.01
C LEU A 133 11.99 -4.42 -10.37
N GLU A 134 11.85 -3.27 -11.01
CA GLU A 134 12.31 -1.99 -10.43
C GLU A 134 11.44 -1.56 -9.23
N ASN A 135 10.14 -1.84 -9.32
CA ASN A 135 9.16 -1.44 -8.30
C ASN A 135 8.29 -2.63 -7.86
N PRO A 136 8.89 -3.68 -7.26
CA PRO A 136 8.19 -4.95 -7.01
C PRO A 136 7.03 -4.81 -6.02
N MET A 137 7.09 -3.89 -5.06
CA MET A 137 6.02 -3.64 -4.11
C MET A 137 4.77 -3.06 -4.78
N TYR A 138 4.93 -2.10 -5.70
CA TYR A 138 3.80 -1.53 -6.45
C TYR A 138 3.18 -2.53 -7.41
N VAL A 139 4.01 -3.28 -8.14
CA VAL A 139 3.55 -4.36 -9.03
C VAL A 139 2.81 -5.43 -8.22
N GLY A 140 3.41 -5.88 -7.11
CA GLY A 140 2.81 -6.88 -6.23
C GLY A 140 1.48 -6.41 -5.63
N SER A 141 1.39 -5.18 -5.16
CA SER A 141 0.13 -4.61 -4.67
C SER A 141 -0.94 -4.57 -5.78
N THR A 142 -0.58 -4.13 -6.99
CA THR A 142 -1.51 -4.12 -8.12
C THR A 142 -2.03 -5.51 -8.44
N MET A 143 -1.15 -6.52 -8.48
CA MET A 143 -1.54 -7.92 -8.71
C MET A 143 -2.50 -8.45 -7.64
N SER A 144 -2.37 -7.98 -6.40
CA SER A 144 -3.22 -8.42 -5.29
C SER A 144 -4.63 -7.81 -5.30
N PHE A 145 -4.85 -6.72 -6.06
CA PHE A 145 -6.14 -6.06 -6.22
C PHE A 145 -6.85 -6.38 -7.54
N LEU A 146 -6.24 -7.16 -8.44
CA LEU A 146 -6.83 -7.64 -9.69
C LEU A 146 -7.67 -8.88 -9.47
#